data_952faa6e70baaab88f8a7a14ffc5f51a
#
_entry.id   952faa6e70baaab88f8a7a14ffc5f51a
#
_cell.length_a   1.000
_cell.length_b   1.000
_cell.length_c   1.000
_cell.angle_alpha   90.00
_cell.angle_beta   90.00
_cell.angle_gamma   90.00
#
_symmetry.space_group_name_H-M   'P 1'
#
loop_
_entity.id
_entity.type
_entity.pdbx_description
1 polymer ?
#
loop_
_entity_poly.entity_id
_entity_poly.type
_entity_poly.pdbx_seq_one_letter_code
_entity_poly.pdbx_strand_id
1 'polypeptide(L)'
;IFGPLKEAAVRRKYFFAGLILTANWSIYVWAMTSEHVVQASIGYYIEPIVICAVGIIFFKEKLTRYNLTAMAFALAAIILILVHFRQVPGVALGLAGTWAIYSAIKKTSDKPVLIAMVYETMIYAALALPAIIYIESTGRGVIAMNMPVKYAMLFLSGLITVIPVGLFGAAAKKVSLFVIGLAQYISPTITLLIGIFMFGEP
;
A
#
# COMPACT_ATOMS: atom_id res chain seq x y z
N ILE A 1 20.52 -3.21 16.79
CA ILE A 1 19.55 -3.26 15.68
C ILE A 1 19.14 -4.73 15.42
N PHE A 2 20.04 -5.69 15.29
CA PHE A 2 19.75 -7.08 14.91
C PHE A 2 19.40 -8.04 16.07
N GLY A 3 19.53 -7.61 17.34
CA GLY A 3 19.21 -8.45 18.51
C GLY A 3 17.80 -9.06 18.48
N PRO A 4 16.74 -8.29 18.21
CA PRO A 4 15.37 -8.80 18.17
C PRO A 4 15.05 -9.81 17.05
N LEU A 5 15.82 -9.81 15.96
CA LEU A 5 15.64 -10.79 14.87
C LEU A 5 16.05 -12.22 15.25
N LYS A 6 16.70 -12.42 16.41
CA LYS A 6 17.00 -13.76 16.94
C LYS A 6 15.72 -14.47 17.39
N GLU A 7 14.67 -13.74 17.75
CA GLU A 7 13.37 -14.31 18.10
C GLU A 7 12.62 -14.74 16.84
N ALA A 8 12.28 -16.01 16.73
CA ALA A 8 11.61 -16.58 15.56
C ALA A 8 10.24 -15.92 15.28
N ALA A 9 9.51 -15.52 16.32
CA ALA A 9 8.22 -14.86 16.18
C ALA A 9 8.34 -13.46 15.55
N VAL A 10 9.32 -12.67 15.99
CA VAL A 10 9.61 -11.33 15.46
C VAL A 10 10.04 -11.43 14.00
N ARG A 11 10.95 -12.36 13.70
CA ARG A 11 11.43 -12.60 12.33
C ARG A 11 10.29 -12.97 11.39
N ARG A 12 9.39 -13.89 11.79
CA ARG A 12 8.22 -14.26 10.97
C ARG A 12 7.30 -13.08 10.73
N LYS A 13 6.99 -12.29 11.75
CA LYS A 13 6.10 -11.13 11.65
C LYS A 13 6.58 -10.14 10.59
N TYR A 14 7.86 -9.74 10.64
CA TYR A 14 8.42 -8.78 9.68
C TYR A 14 8.67 -9.38 8.31
N PHE A 15 8.96 -10.68 8.24
CA PHE A 15 8.99 -11.40 6.96
C PHE A 15 7.64 -11.35 6.26
N PHE A 16 6.54 -11.68 6.96
CA PHE A 16 5.22 -11.61 6.38
C PHE A 16 4.78 -10.18 6.05
N ALA A 17 5.12 -9.20 6.88
CA ALA A 17 4.85 -7.80 6.59
C ALA A 17 5.52 -7.36 5.28
N GLY A 18 6.80 -7.68 5.11
CA GLY A 18 7.54 -7.39 3.88
C GLY A 18 6.99 -8.15 2.67
N LEU A 19 6.61 -9.43 2.84
CA LEU A 19 5.99 -10.22 1.78
C LEU A 19 4.69 -9.59 1.28
N ILE A 20 3.80 -9.23 2.20
CA ILE A 20 2.53 -8.60 1.88
C ILE A 20 2.73 -7.23 1.22
N LEU A 21 3.66 -6.43 1.72
CA LEU A 21 4.00 -5.14 1.13
C LEU A 21 4.58 -5.30 -0.27
N THR A 22 5.50 -6.26 -0.47
CA THR A 22 6.07 -6.57 -1.79
C THR A 22 5.00 -7.06 -2.76
N ALA A 23 4.09 -7.93 -2.30
CA ALA A 23 2.96 -8.40 -3.11
C ALA A 23 2.06 -7.24 -3.52
N ASN A 24 1.71 -6.33 -2.59
CA ASN A 24 0.90 -5.16 -2.87
C ASN A 24 1.54 -4.28 -3.97
N TRP A 25 2.81 -3.92 -3.81
CA TRP A 25 3.55 -3.15 -4.82
C TRP A 25 3.68 -3.88 -6.16
N SER A 26 3.89 -5.20 -6.15
CA SER A 26 3.96 -5.99 -7.38
C SER A 26 2.63 -6.01 -8.13
N ILE A 27 1.51 -6.16 -7.42
CA ILE A 27 0.16 -6.07 -8.01
C ILE A 27 -0.05 -4.67 -8.60
N TYR A 28 0.33 -3.62 -7.88
CA TYR A 28 0.18 -2.25 -8.34
C TYR A 28 1.00 -1.98 -9.61
N VAL A 29 2.30 -2.28 -9.59
CA VAL A 29 3.18 -2.07 -10.75
C VAL A 29 2.70 -2.87 -11.95
N TRP A 30 2.32 -4.15 -11.73
CA TRP A 30 1.76 -4.98 -12.78
C TRP A 30 0.47 -4.37 -13.36
N ALA A 31 -0.43 -3.92 -12.53
CA ALA A 31 -1.68 -3.31 -12.96
C ALA A 31 -1.44 -2.03 -13.80
N MET A 32 -0.48 -1.19 -13.37
CA MET A 32 -0.13 0.04 -14.08
C MET A 32 0.55 -0.22 -15.44
N THR A 33 1.24 -1.36 -15.60
CA THR A 33 1.95 -1.72 -16.84
C THR A 33 1.17 -2.66 -17.76
N SER A 34 0.02 -3.20 -17.31
CA SER A 34 -0.77 -4.22 -18.03
C SER A 34 -2.20 -3.76 -18.32
N GLU A 35 -2.42 -2.46 -18.53
CA GLU A 35 -3.72 -1.86 -18.90
C GLU A 35 -4.85 -2.07 -17.84
N HIS A 36 -4.48 -2.42 -16.59
CA HIS A 36 -5.44 -2.59 -15.49
C HIS A 36 -5.54 -1.36 -14.58
N VAL A 37 -5.21 -0.18 -15.09
CA VAL A 37 -5.16 1.09 -14.34
C VAL A 37 -6.50 1.42 -13.69
N VAL A 38 -7.61 1.17 -14.40
CA VAL A 38 -8.97 1.39 -13.86
C VAL A 38 -9.23 0.50 -12.64
N GLN A 39 -8.85 -0.79 -12.70
CA GLN A 39 -9.02 -1.69 -11.56
C GLN A 39 -8.13 -1.28 -10.37
N ALA A 40 -6.91 -0.83 -10.62
CA ALA A 40 -6.03 -0.30 -9.58
C ALA A 40 -6.66 0.94 -8.92
N SER A 41 -7.23 1.86 -9.71
CA SER A 41 -7.93 3.05 -9.22
C SER A 41 -9.14 2.68 -8.36
N ILE A 42 -9.95 1.72 -8.78
CA ILE A 42 -11.07 1.19 -7.98
C ILE A 42 -10.55 0.62 -6.66
N GLY A 43 -9.38 -0.03 -6.67
CA GLY A 43 -8.72 -0.55 -5.48
C GLY A 43 -8.52 0.50 -4.40
N TYR A 44 -8.09 1.71 -4.76
CA TYR A 44 -7.91 2.82 -3.83
C TYR A 44 -9.21 3.32 -3.20
N TYR A 45 -10.36 3.12 -3.84
CA TYR A 45 -11.65 3.42 -3.22
C TYR A 45 -12.17 2.29 -2.34
N ILE A 46 -11.83 1.03 -2.64
CA ILE A 46 -12.21 -0.15 -1.83
C ILE A 46 -11.33 -0.28 -0.59
N GLU A 47 -10.05 0.03 -0.71
CA GLU A 47 -9.02 -0.13 0.32
C GLU A 47 -9.41 0.47 1.69
N PRO A 48 -9.90 1.72 1.79
CA PRO A 48 -10.31 2.32 3.05
C PRO A 48 -11.39 1.52 3.78
N ILE A 49 -12.37 0.98 3.04
CA ILE A 49 -13.44 0.17 3.64
C ILE A 49 -12.90 -1.15 4.18
N VAL A 50 -12.01 -1.81 3.44
CA VAL A 50 -11.41 -3.07 3.89
C VAL A 50 -10.57 -2.84 5.15
N ILE A 51 -9.85 -1.73 5.24
CA ILE A 51 -9.10 -1.34 6.45
C ILE A 51 -10.04 -1.07 7.62
N CYS A 52 -11.15 -0.34 7.39
CA CYS A 52 -12.19 -0.13 8.41
C CYS A 52 -12.76 -1.46 8.89
N ALA A 53 -13.09 -2.37 7.98
CA ALA A 53 -13.61 -3.70 8.31
C ALA A 53 -12.61 -4.50 9.15
N VAL A 54 -11.33 -4.48 8.80
CA VAL A 54 -10.26 -5.12 9.59
C VAL A 54 -10.17 -4.51 10.99
N GLY A 55 -10.27 -3.19 11.13
CA GLY A 55 -10.31 -2.50 12.42
C GLY A 55 -11.47 -2.98 13.31
N ILE A 56 -12.64 -3.10 12.73
CA ILE A 56 -13.85 -3.53 13.44
C ILE A 56 -13.77 -5.02 13.81
N ILE A 57 -13.44 -5.88 12.86
CA ILE A 57 -13.52 -7.34 13.02
C ILE A 57 -12.39 -7.85 13.91
N PHE A 58 -11.16 -7.47 13.62
CA PHE A 58 -9.97 -8.01 14.30
C PHE A 58 -9.58 -7.23 15.55
N PHE A 59 -9.74 -5.91 15.51
CA PHE A 59 -9.35 -5.04 16.64
C PHE A 59 -10.54 -4.63 17.51
N LYS A 60 -11.77 -5.05 17.16
CA LYS A 60 -13.01 -4.74 17.90
C LYS A 60 -13.17 -3.24 18.14
N GLU A 61 -12.78 -2.43 17.16
CA GLU A 61 -12.90 -0.98 17.25
C GLU A 61 -14.37 -0.57 17.32
N LYS A 62 -14.69 0.30 18.26
CA LYS A 62 -16.08 0.73 18.50
C LYS A 62 -16.51 1.73 17.43
N LEU A 63 -17.62 1.46 16.79
CA LEU A 63 -18.24 2.38 15.84
C LEU A 63 -19.14 3.38 16.56
N THR A 64 -18.97 4.66 16.25
CA THR A 64 -19.97 5.68 16.55
C THR A 64 -21.06 5.69 15.48
N ARG A 65 -22.21 6.31 15.76
CA ARG A 65 -23.27 6.46 14.75
C ARG A 65 -22.77 7.21 13.50
N TYR A 66 -21.92 8.21 13.69
CA TYR A 66 -21.30 8.96 12.58
C TYR A 66 -20.37 8.08 11.73
N ASN A 67 -19.61 7.21 12.38
CA ASN A 67 -18.72 6.27 11.70
C ASN A 67 -19.52 5.27 10.83
N LEU A 68 -20.63 4.77 11.37
CA LEU A 68 -21.52 3.86 10.65
C LEU A 68 -22.13 4.53 9.40
N THR A 69 -22.58 5.79 9.55
CA THR A 69 -23.12 6.57 8.42
C THR A 69 -22.06 6.80 7.35
N ALA A 70 -20.84 7.21 7.73
CA ALA A 70 -19.74 7.40 6.79
C ALA A 70 -19.40 6.11 6.01
N MET A 71 -19.37 4.97 6.71
CA MET A 71 -19.12 3.67 6.09
C MET A 71 -20.25 3.25 5.15
N ALA A 72 -21.50 3.55 5.48
CA ALA A 72 -22.66 3.28 4.63
C ALA A 72 -22.58 4.08 3.32
N PHE A 73 -22.25 5.37 3.38
CA PHE A 73 -22.04 6.18 2.16
C PHE A 73 -20.88 5.67 1.32
N ALA A 74 -19.76 5.29 1.94
CA ALA A 74 -18.62 4.75 1.24
C ALA A 74 -18.95 3.40 0.56
N LEU A 75 -19.68 2.51 1.24
CA LEU A 75 -20.17 1.26 0.66
C LEU A 75 -21.12 1.51 -0.52
N ALA A 76 -22.05 2.45 -0.38
CA ALA A 76 -22.96 2.83 -1.46
C ALA A 76 -22.21 3.31 -2.70
N ALA A 77 -21.19 4.16 -2.52
CA ALA A 77 -20.34 4.64 -3.60
C ALA A 77 -19.60 3.48 -4.30
N ILE A 78 -19.04 2.53 -3.55
CA ILE A 78 -18.38 1.36 -4.14
C ILE A 78 -19.37 0.49 -4.90
N ILE A 79 -20.57 0.25 -4.36
CA ILE A 79 -21.60 -0.53 -5.05
C ILE A 79 -21.96 0.13 -6.39
N LEU A 80 -22.11 1.45 -6.42
CA LEU A 80 -22.36 2.19 -7.65
C LEU A 80 -21.22 2.01 -8.66
N ILE A 81 -19.96 2.11 -8.23
CA ILE A 81 -18.78 1.86 -9.06
C ILE A 81 -18.80 0.45 -9.63
N LEU A 82 -19.02 -0.58 -8.79
CA LEU A 82 -19.03 -1.97 -9.20
C LEU A 82 -20.15 -2.28 -10.19
N VAL A 83 -21.34 -1.73 -9.95
CA VAL A 83 -22.50 -1.86 -10.87
C VAL A 83 -22.21 -1.19 -12.21
N HIS A 84 -21.57 -0.02 -12.19
CA HIS A 84 -21.23 0.72 -13.42
C HIS A 84 -20.20 -0.04 -14.27
N PHE A 85 -19.12 -0.51 -13.66
CA PHE A 85 -18.04 -1.21 -14.39
C PHE A 85 -18.35 -2.68 -14.72
N ARG A 86 -19.33 -3.30 -14.08
CA ARG A 86 -19.79 -4.69 -14.31
C ARG A 86 -18.68 -5.76 -14.32
N GLN A 87 -17.56 -5.51 -13.66
CA GLN A 87 -16.44 -6.44 -13.54
C GLN A 87 -16.10 -6.66 -12.07
N VAL A 88 -15.75 -7.90 -11.73
CA VAL A 88 -15.18 -8.19 -10.41
C VAL A 88 -13.73 -7.70 -10.43
N PRO A 89 -13.41 -6.66 -9.70
CA PRO A 89 -12.09 -6.05 -9.79
C PRO A 89 -11.08 -6.87 -8.96
N GLY A 90 -10.60 -8.00 -9.51
CA GLY A 90 -9.65 -8.88 -8.82
C GLY A 90 -8.39 -8.15 -8.37
N VAL A 91 -7.87 -7.26 -9.21
CA VAL A 91 -6.72 -6.40 -8.90
C VAL A 91 -7.04 -5.45 -7.74
N ALA A 92 -8.21 -4.82 -7.77
CA ALA A 92 -8.66 -3.91 -6.71
C ALA A 92 -8.79 -4.62 -5.36
N LEU A 93 -9.36 -5.82 -5.35
CA LEU A 93 -9.48 -6.64 -4.14
C LEU A 93 -8.11 -7.11 -3.64
N GLY A 94 -7.20 -7.47 -4.55
CA GLY A 94 -5.82 -7.82 -4.22
C GLY A 94 -5.08 -6.68 -3.56
N LEU A 95 -5.17 -5.46 -4.11
CA LEU A 95 -4.56 -4.26 -3.55
C LEU A 95 -5.15 -3.93 -2.17
N ALA A 96 -6.48 -3.82 -2.09
CA ALA A 96 -7.16 -3.47 -0.85
C ALA A 96 -6.93 -4.52 0.26
N GLY A 97 -6.98 -5.82 -0.07
CA GLY A 97 -6.76 -6.90 0.88
C GLY A 97 -5.32 -6.94 1.42
N THR A 98 -4.33 -6.87 0.53
CA THR A 98 -2.92 -6.87 0.93
C THR A 98 -2.57 -5.65 1.78
N TRP A 99 -3.05 -4.47 1.42
CA TRP A 99 -2.81 -3.26 2.21
C TRP A 99 -3.51 -3.29 3.57
N ALA A 100 -4.73 -3.81 3.65
CA ALA A 100 -5.44 -3.96 4.91
C ALA A 100 -4.73 -4.95 5.86
N ILE A 101 -4.22 -6.08 5.33
CA ILE A 101 -3.42 -7.03 6.10
C ILE A 101 -2.13 -6.37 6.60
N TYR A 102 -1.43 -5.63 5.73
CA TYR A 102 -0.23 -4.88 6.11
C TYR A 102 -0.53 -3.87 7.22
N SER A 103 -1.64 -3.13 7.11
CA SER A 103 -2.10 -2.17 8.11
C SER A 103 -2.34 -2.82 9.47
N ALA A 104 -2.94 -4.01 9.51
CA ALA A 104 -3.13 -4.79 10.71
C ALA A 104 -1.80 -5.22 11.36
N ILE A 105 -0.84 -5.66 10.55
CA ILE A 105 0.50 -6.02 11.04
C ILE A 105 1.20 -4.79 11.60
N LYS A 106 1.11 -3.64 10.94
CA LYS A 106 1.69 -2.37 11.42
C LYS A 106 1.10 -1.93 12.74
N LYS A 107 -0.22 -2.05 12.91
CA LYS A 107 -0.91 -1.70 14.16
C LYS A 107 -0.38 -2.52 15.35
N THR A 108 -0.05 -3.78 15.13
CA THR A 108 0.47 -4.69 16.17
C THR A 108 2.00 -4.66 16.32
N SER A 109 2.70 -3.81 15.58
CA SER A 109 4.17 -3.78 15.58
C SER A 109 4.73 -3.11 16.85
N ASP A 110 5.60 -3.81 17.58
CA ASP A 110 6.20 -3.35 18.84
C ASP A 110 7.49 -2.51 18.63
N LYS A 111 8.10 -2.60 17.45
CA LYS A 111 9.37 -1.92 17.17
C LYS A 111 9.15 -0.49 16.68
N PRO A 112 10.12 0.42 16.89
CA PRO A 112 10.10 1.73 16.24
C PRO A 112 9.88 1.60 14.73
N VAL A 113 9.15 2.55 14.14
CA VAL A 113 8.67 2.43 12.75
C VAL A 113 9.81 2.23 11.76
N LEU A 114 10.90 3.00 11.88
CA LEU A 114 12.05 2.88 10.99
C LEU A 114 12.74 1.52 11.11
N ILE A 115 12.88 0.97 12.33
CA ILE A 115 13.47 -0.35 12.54
C ILE A 115 12.58 -1.44 11.93
N ALA A 116 11.25 -1.33 12.11
CA ALA A 116 10.30 -2.24 11.50
C ALA A 116 10.40 -2.23 9.97
N MET A 117 10.48 -1.03 9.35
CA MET A 117 10.64 -0.90 7.90
C MET A 117 11.95 -1.52 7.40
N VAL A 118 13.07 -1.32 8.12
CA VAL A 118 14.34 -1.99 7.77
C VAL A 118 14.19 -3.50 7.78
N TYR A 119 13.53 -4.08 8.79
CA TYR A 119 13.32 -5.52 8.86
C TYR A 119 12.40 -6.05 7.74
N GLU A 120 11.37 -5.29 7.39
CA GLU A 120 10.43 -5.62 6.32
C GLU A 120 11.11 -5.62 4.94
N THR A 121 12.02 -4.67 4.69
CA THR A 121 12.64 -4.49 3.37
C THR A 121 13.93 -5.29 3.20
N MET A 122 14.68 -5.58 4.28
CA MET A 122 16.02 -6.16 4.21
C MET A 122 16.08 -7.50 3.46
N ILE A 123 15.12 -8.40 3.70
CA ILE A 123 15.10 -9.72 3.07
C ILE A 123 14.79 -9.57 1.58
N TYR A 124 13.83 -8.71 1.23
CA TYR A 124 13.40 -8.50 -0.15
C TYR A 124 14.41 -7.69 -0.94
N ALA A 125 15.12 -6.77 -0.30
CA ALA A 125 16.27 -6.09 -0.89
C ALA A 125 17.38 -7.08 -1.23
N ALA A 126 17.67 -8.02 -0.34
CA ALA A 126 18.67 -9.07 -0.60
C ALA A 126 18.27 -9.99 -1.77
N LEU A 127 16.98 -10.28 -1.94
CA LEU A 127 16.46 -11.05 -3.08
C LEU A 127 16.42 -10.23 -4.37
N ALA A 128 16.16 -8.92 -4.29
CA ALA A 128 16.12 -8.03 -5.44
C ALA A 128 17.52 -7.74 -6.03
N LEU A 129 18.55 -7.72 -5.19
CA LEU A 129 19.93 -7.43 -5.62
C LEU A 129 20.42 -8.35 -6.76
N PRO A 130 20.33 -9.69 -6.68
CA PRO A 130 20.72 -10.55 -7.79
C PRO A 130 19.94 -10.30 -9.07
N ALA A 131 18.63 -10.00 -8.95
CA ALA A 131 17.80 -9.69 -10.11
C ALA A 131 18.22 -8.37 -10.78
N ILE A 132 18.52 -7.35 -9.97
CA ILE A 132 19.03 -6.06 -10.47
C ILE A 132 20.39 -6.27 -11.17
N ILE A 133 21.33 -7.00 -10.55
CA ILE A 133 22.63 -7.31 -11.14
C ILE A 133 22.46 -8.05 -12.47
N TYR A 134 21.56 -9.03 -12.52
CA TYR A 134 21.26 -9.77 -13.75
C TYR A 134 20.71 -8.85 -14.85
N ILE A 135 19.73 -8.00 -14.53
CA ILE A 135 19.13 -7.06 -15.49
C ILE A 135 20.18 -6.08 -16.02
N GLU A 136 21.02 -5.53 -15.13
CA GLU A 136 22.12 -4.63 -15.55
C GLU A 136 23.17 -5.34 -16.40
N SER A 137 23.56 -6.58 -16.04
CA SER A 137 24.55 -7.37 -16.80
C SER A 137 24.07 -7.77 -18.20
N THR A 138 22.76 -7.88 -18.41
CA THR A 138 22.15 -8.17 -19.71
C THR A 138 21.96 -6.93 -20.60
N GLY A 139 22.40 -5.76 -20.14
CA GLY A 139 22.27 -4.51 -20.89
C GLY A 139 20.85 -3.92 -20.91
N ARG A 140 19.91 -4.48 -20.12
CA ARG A 140 18.50 -4.03 -20.02
C ARG A 140 18.28 -3.07 -18.86
N GLY A 141 19.28 -2.89 -18.02
CA GLY A 141 19.19 -2.03 -16.85
C GLY A 141 19.43 -0.56 -17.18
N VAL A 142 19.02 0.31 -16.29
CA VAL A 142 19.08 1.78 -16.46
C VAL A 142 20.53 2.28 -16.45
N ILE A 143 21.43 1.62 -15.70
CA ILE A 143 22.85 1.95 -15.66
C ILE A 143 23.49 1.51 -16.98
N ALA A 144 23.24 0.27 -17.42
CA ALA A 144 23.76 -0.28 -18.66
C ALA A 144 23.30 0.53 -19.90
N MET A 145 22.08 1.08 -19.87
CA MET A 145 21.55 1.98 -20.90
C MET A 145 22.09 3.40 -20.83
N ASN A 146 22.99 3.69 -19.89
CA ASN A 146 23.59 5.02 -19.68
C ASN A 146 22.55 6.14 -19.51
N MET A 147 21.54 5.89 -18.65
CA MET A 147 20.44 6.83 -18.36
C MET A 147 20.52 7.39 -16.93
N PRO A 148 21.47 8.28 -16.61
CA PRO A 148 21.74 8.72 -15.24
C PRO A 148 20.53 9.43 -14.60
N VAL A 149 19.75 10.16 -15.39
CA VAL A 149 18.54 10.84 -14.89
C VAL A 149 17.48 9.83 -14.42
N LYS A 150 17.25 8.76 -15.18
CA LYS A 150 16.31 7.71 -14.80
C LYS A 150 16.78 6.98 -13.55
N TYR A 151 18.07 6.73 -13.42
CA TYR A 151 18.65 6.13 -12.22
C TYR A 151 18.46 7.01 -10.99
N ALA A 152 18.73 8.32 -11.11
CA ALA A 152 18.48 9.29 -10.04
C ALA A 152 17.00 9.35 -9.66
N MET A 153 16.08 9.31 -10.64
CA MET A 153 14.63 9.27 -10.39
C MET A 153 14.20 8.00 -9.64
N LEU A 154 14.74 6.83 -10.00
CA LEU A 154 14.47 5.58 -9.29
C LEU A 154 14.94 5.63 -7.83
N PHE A 155 16.13 6.16 -7.58
CA PHE A 155 16.63 6.35 -6.22
C PHE A 155 15.75 7.33 -5.43
N LEU A 156 15.40 8.46 -6.02
CA LEU A 156 14.56 9.48 -5.41
C LEU A 156 13.15 8.96 -5.10
N SER A 157 12.58 8.11 -5.98
CA SER A 157 11.26 7.50 -5.75
C SER A 157 11.24 6.66 -4.48
N GLY A 158 12.31 5.92 -4.19
CA GLY A 158 12.47 5.16 -2.95
C GLY A 158 12.44 6.07 -1.71
N LEU A 159 13.18 7.18 -1.74
CA LEU A 159 13.19 8.16 -0.64
C LEU A 159 11.83 8.80 -0.42
N ILE A 160 11.14 9.20 -1.51
CA ILE A 160 9.81 9.81 -1.45
C ILE A 160 8.79 8.81 -0.88
N THR A 161 8.91 7.52 -1.20
CA THR A 161 7.99 6.48 -0.71
C THR A 161 8.20 6.17 0.78
N VAL A 162 9.43 6.20 1.27
CA VAL A 162 9.76 5.89 2.69
C VAL A 162 9.04 6.83 3.65
N ILE A 163 8.90 8.10 3.31
CA ILE A 163 8.30 9.10 4.19
C ILE A 163 6.81 8.81 4.46
N PRO A 164 5.92 8.72 3.46
CA PRO A 164 4.50 8.44 3.71
C PRO A 164 4.26 7.06 4.32
N VAL A 165 4.99 6.02 3.91
CA VAL A 165 4.87 4.68 4.51
C VAL A 165 5.31 4.68 5.97
N GLY A 166 6.35 5.44 6.30
CA GLY A 166 6.81 5.64 7.68
C GLY A 166 5.78 6.38 8.53
N LEU A 167 5.22 7.46 8.02
CA LEU A 167 4.16 8.23 8.68
C LEU A 167 2.89 7.38 8.88
N PHE A 168 2.49 6.62 7.85
CA PHE A 168 1.40 5.66 7.96
C PHE A 168 1.65 4.63 9.06
N GLY A 169 2.84 4.02 9.11
CA GLY A 169 3.21 3.06 10.14
C GLY A 169 3.22 3.67 11.56
N ALA A 170 3.57 4.95 11.69
CA ALA A 170 3.50 5.68 12.96
C ALA A 170 2.04 5.95 13.37
N ALA A 171 1.20 6.37 12.43
CA ALA A 171 -0.21 6.61 12.64
C ALA A 171 -0.95 5.32 13.02
N ALA A 172 -0.70 4.20 12.33
CA ALA A 172 -1.35 2.91 12.56
C ALA A 172 -1.22 2.41 14.02
N LYS A 173 -0.13 2.78 14.69
CA LYS A 173 0.09 2.44 16.10
C LYS A 173 -0.70 3.32 17.09
N LYS A 174 -1.05 4.54 16.69
CA LYS A 174 -1.60 5.56 17.60
C LYS A 174 -3.09 5.78 17.42
N VAL A 175 -3.59 5.55 16.20
CA VAL A 175 -5.00 5.81 15.84
C VAL A 175 -5.70 4.49 15.52
N SER A 176 -7.04 4.50 15.55
CA SER A 176 -7.82 3.36 15.09
C SER A 176 -7.64 3.13 13.58
N LEU A 177 -7.68 1.88 13.14
CA LEU A 177 -7.65 1.56 11.71
C LEU A 177 -8.86 2.13 10.98
N PHE A 178 -9.99 2.26 11.69
CA PHE A 178 -11.16 2.92 11.14
C PHE A 178 -10.87 4.38 10.73
N VAL A 179 -10.25 5.17 11.63
CA VAL A 179 -9.87 6.57 11.32
C VAL A 179 -8.85 6.64 10.19
N ILE A 180 -7.87 5.74 10.18
CA ILE A 180 -6.88 5.66 9.10
C ILE A 180 -7.55 5.34 7.77
N GLY A 181 -8.46 4.36 7.75
CA GLY A 181 -9.21 4.01 6.55
C GLY A 181 -9.99 5.21 6.01
N LEU A 182 -10.75 5.91 6.85
CA LEU A 182 -11.46 7.11 6.41
C LEU A 182 -10.52 8.21 5.89
N ALA A 183 -9.38 8.44 6.55
CA ALA A 183 -8.42 9.45 6.11
C ALA A 183 -7.80 9.12 4.73
N GLN A 184 -7.72 7.87 4.35
CA GLN A 184 -7.20 7.46 3.04
C GLN A 184 -8.08 7.90 1.86
N TYR A 185 -9.37 8.21 2.08
CA TYR A 185 -10.21 8.81 1.03
C TYR A 185 -9.75 10.19 0.57
N ILE A 186 -8.94 10.89 1.36
CA ILE A 186 -8.39 12.20 1.00
C ILE A 186 -7.55 12.09 -0.28
N SER A 187 -6.72 11.06 -0.41
CA SER A 187 -5.81 10.91 -1.56
C SER A 187 -6.55 10.74 -2.89
N PRO A 188 -7.46 9.76 -3.07
CA PRO A 188 -8.19 9.62 -4.32
C PRO A 188 -9.11 10.82 -4.61
N THR A 189 -9.63 11.49 -3.57
CA THR A 189 -10.43 12.70 -3.75
C THR A 189 -9.58 13.84 -4.30
N ILE A 190 -8.39 14.08 -3.78
CA ILE A 190 -7.47 15.10 -4.31
C ILE A 190 -7.08 14.75 -5.74
N THR A 191 -6.75 13.48 -6.03
CA THR A 191 -6.40 13.03 -7.38
C THR A 191 -7.54 13.28 -8.38
N LEU A 192 -8.78 12.98 -7.99
CA LEU A 192 -9.95 13.23 -8.80
C LEU A 192 -10.13 14.73 -9.08
N LEU A 193 -10.02 15.58 -8.06
CA LEU A 193 -10.13 17.04 -8.23
C LEU A 193 -9.03 17.57 -9.16
N ILE A 194 -7.80 17.09 -9.02
CA ILE A 194 -6.70 17.46 -9.92
C ILE A 194 -7.02 17.03 -11.37
N GLY A 195 -7.49 15.78 -11.57
CA GLY A 195 -7.88 15.28 -12.88
C GLY A 195 -8.91 16.19 -13.55
N ILE A 196 -10.00 16.51 -12.85
CA ILE A 196 -11.08 17.34 -13.38
C ILE A 196 -10.61 18.78 -13.61
N PHE A 197 -10.00 19.44 -12.61
CA PHE A 197 -9.75 20.88 -12.67
C PHE A 197 -8.44 21.26 -13.37
N MET A 198 -7.41 20.41 -13.32
CA MET A 198 -6.11 20.71 -13.94
C MET A 198 -5.94 20.05 -15.31
N PHE A 199 -6.47 18.83 -15.47
CA PHE A 199 -6.30 18.08 -16.71
C PHE A 199 -7.56 18.07 -17.58
N GLY A 200 -8.70 18.55 -17.09
CA GLY A 200 -9.95 18.62 -17.85
C GLY A 200 -10.52 17.23 -18.17
N GLU A 201 -10.21 16.22 -17.37
CA GLU A 201 -10.74 14.87 -17.55
C GLU A 201 -12.25 14.87 -17.27
N PRO A 202 -13.08 14.21 -18.13
CA PRO A 202 -14.52 14.17 -18.00
C PRO A 202 -15.00 13.36 -16.79
#